data_7cdf18342842fc0f8c5a1595f14e430a
#
_entry.id   7cdf18342842fc0f8c5a1595f14e430a
#
_cell.length_a   1.000
_cell.length_b   1.000
_cell.length_c   1.000
_cell.angle_alpha   90.00
_cell.angle_beta   90.00
_cell.angle_gamma   90.00
#
_symmetry.space_group_name_H-M   'P 1'
#
loop_
_entity.id
_entity.type
_entity.pdbx_description
1 polymer ?
#
loop_
_entity_poly.entity_id
_entity_poly.type
_entity_poly.pdbx_seq_one_letter_code
_entity_poly.pdbx_strand_id
1 'polypeptide(L)'
;MLNIDDPTQTERTHALWRLGFRPFFLGGAILAALYIPLWLLTWFTPQYSFFPSSFWSKVLPLWWHPHEMLFGFAIAIVCGFLLTAVQNWTNQPTLKGWPLALTFSCWLLARLLLLLPIQVPLILPALFDSLFLGMTSLTLWRCIYKVKQWRNIGFPIMLFAALVINNVSYYALFERDFILANQIWQAMLWWLALLITIVGGRVIPFFTAMRIKATKADPLTWVEYPLILTMILLVIQSLIHLIPQEVERGLLLITGLLHLVRFVRWLPHKTLTEPMLWSLHLAYLMLPLSLLAMSWYLDNEYAYRSLLHLFAIGCMATLCLSMISRVSLGHTSRNIYEGPKMILAFICLPLAALLRALMPIWFPAHSQVWLWLAGTCWFIAFALFVWHYLPILFRPRIDGRPG
;
A
#
# COMPACT_ATOMS: atom_id res chain seq x y z
N MET A 1 -8.18 -24.54 6.73
CA MET A 1 -7.92 -23.56 7.81
C MET A 1 -8.24 -24.25 9.12
N LEU A 2 -7.28 -24.27 10.05
CA LEU A 2 -7.49 -24.80 11.39
C LEU A 2 -8.40 -23.85 12.18
N ASN A 3 -9.30 -24.40 13.03
CA ASN A 3 -10.11 -23.60 13.94
C ASN A 3 -9.21 -23.04 15.05
N ILE A 4 -8.68 -21.82 14.86
CA ILE A 4 -7.84 -21.11 15.83
C ILE A 4 -8.71 -20.35 16.84
N ASP A 5 -9.97 -20.11 16.50
CA ASP A 5 -10.90 -19.28 17.25
C ASP A 5 -12.01 -20.10 17.92
N ASP A 6 -12.35 -19.71 19.13
CA ASP A 6 -13.53 -20.23 19.82
C ASP A 6 -14.80 -19.80 19.07
N PRO A 7 -15.62 -20.74 18.57
CA PRO A 7 -16.82 -20.41 17.81
C PRO A 7 -17.80 -19.52 18.58
N THR A 8 -17.96 -19.74 19.91
CA THR A 8 -18.91 -19.03 20.74
C THR A 8 -18.55 -17.55 20.93
N GLN A 9 -17.27 -17.23 21.06
CA GLN A 9 -16.78 -15.85 21.13
C GLN A 9 -16.86 -15.15 19.76
N THR A 10 -16.64 -15.90 18.70
CA THR A 10 -16.67 -15.37 17.33
C THR A 10 -18.09 -14.99 16.91
N GLU A 11 -19.10 -15.76 17.30
CA GLU A 11 -20.50 -15.46 17.01
C GLU A 11 -20.97 -14.15 17.65
N ARG A 12 -20.51 -13.83 18.85
CA ARG A 12 -20.82 -12.58 19.56
C ARG A 12 -20.08 -11.36 18.98
N THR A 13 -19.03 -11.56 18.18
CA THR A 13 -18.25 -10.48 17.59
C THR A 13 -18.80 -10.10 16.22
N HIS A 14 -19.09 -8.79 16.01
CA HIS A 14 -19.53 -8.31 14.71
C HIS A 14 -18.49 -8.64 13.64
N ALA A 15 -18.93 -9.05 12.43
CA ALA A 15 -18.10 -9.55 11.38
C ALA A 15 -16.89 -8.65 11.03
N LEU A 16 -17.09 -7.32 11.05
CA LEU A 16 -16.05 -6.34 10.76
C LEU A 16 -14.82 -6.47 11.68
N TRP A 17 -15.04 -6.86 12.95
CA TRP A 17 -13.99 -6.93 13.97
C TRP A 17 -13.42 -8.34 14.19
N ARG A 18 -13.72 -9.28 13.29
CA ARG A 18 -13.24 -10.68 13.41
C ARG A 18 -11.80 -10.85 12.94
N LEU A 19 -11.40 -10.14 11.86
CA LEU A 19 -10.04 -10.22 11.29
C LEU A 19 -9.58 -8.85 10.80
N GLY A 20 -8.27 -8.59 10.92
CA GLY A 20 -7.65 -7.32 10.61
C GLY A 20 -7.91 -6.78 9.20
N PHE A 21 -7.99 -7.67 8.19
CA PHE A 21 -8.24 -7.23 6.81
C PHE A 21 -9.56 -6.47 6.64
N ARG A 22 -10.61 -6.82 7.37
CA ARG A 22 -11.96 -6.27 7.16
C ARG A 22 -12.02 -4.76 7.40
N PRO A 23 -11.70 -4.22 8.60
CA PRO A 23 -11.77 -2.79 8.83
C PRO A 23 -10.70 -2.02 8.04
N PHE A 24 -9.47 -2.54 7.96
CA PHE A 24 -8.38 -1.81 7.33
C PHE A 24 -8.48 -1.76 5.81
N PHE A 25 -8.96 -2.82 5.14
CA PHE A 25 -9.17 -2.78 3.69
C PHE A 25 -10.31 -1.84 3.32
N LEU A 26 -11.40 -1.87 4.09
CA LEU A 26 -12.51 -0.97 3.85
C LEU A 26 -12.12 0.48 4.14
N GLY A 27 -11.56 0.74 5.33
CA GLY A 27 -11.15 2.09 5.74
C GLY A 27 -10.10 2.68 4.81
N GLY A 28 -9.06 1.89 4.44
CA GLY A 28 -8.04 2.32 3.49
C GLY A 28 -8.60 2.60 2.09
N ALA A 29 -9.53 1.78 1.60
CA ALA A 29 -10.17 2.01 0.31
C ALA A 29 -11.08 3.24 0.30
N ILE A 30 -11.84 3.48 1.36
CA ILE A 30 -12.66 4.70 1.53
C ILE A 30 -11.75 5.93 1.56
N LEU A 31 -10.67 5.88 2.33
CA LEU A 31 -9.69 6.96 2.39
C LEU A 31 -9.10 7.25 1.01
N ALA A 32 -8.64 6.22 0.29
CA ALA A 32 -8.11 6.37 -1.06
C ALA A 32 -9.14 7.00 -2.01
N ALA A 33 -10.41 6.54 -1.97
CA ALA A 33 -11.45 7.08 -2.83
C ALA A 33 -11.72 8.57 -2.56
N LEU A 34 -11.69 9.01 -1.30
CA LEU A 34 -12.07 10.37 -0.93
C LEU A 34 -10.91 11.36 -1.00
N TYR A 35 -9.71 10.96 -0.61
CA TYR A 35 -8.60 11.89 -0.38
C TYR A 35 -7.95 12.43 -1.66
N ILE A 36 -7.89 11.66 -2.73
CA ILE A 36 -7.34 12.16 -4.01
C ILE A 36 -8.24 13.22 -4.65
N PRO A 37 -9.58 13.01 -4.80
CA PRO A 37 -10.47 14.07 -5.26
C PRO A 37 -10.41 15.32 -4.37
N LEU A 38 -10.39 15.13 -3.05
CA LEU A 38 -10.31 16.23 -2.09
C LEU A 38 -9.01 17.04 -2.24
N TRP A 39 -7.87 16.36 -2.43
CA TRP A 39 -6.59 17.01 -2.67
C TRP A 39 -6.58 17.79 -3.98
N LEU A 40 -7.11 17.20 -5.09
CA LEU A 40 -7.20 17.87 -6.38
C LEU A 40 -8.08 19.12 -6.33
N LEU A 41 -9.24 19.04 -5.68
CA LEU A 41 -10.12 20.18 -5.46
C LEU A 41 -9.39 21.28 -4.70
N THR A 42 -8.70 20.94 -3.62
CA THR A 42 -7.98 21.92 -2.81
C THR A 42 -6.81 22.55 -3.57
N TRP A 43 -6.10 21.77 -4.38
CA TRP A 43 -4.92 22.24 -5.11
C TRP A 43 -5.28 23.12 -6.32
N PHE A 44 -6.27 22.71 -7.12
CA PHE A 44 -6.61 23.39 -8.37
C PHE A 44 -7.76 24.40 -8.26
N THR A 45 -8.60 24.27 -7.23
CA THR A 45 -9.77 25.11 -7.03
C THR A 45 -9.89 25.57 -5.57
N PRO A 46 -8.86 26.27 -5.05
CA PRO A 46 -8.81 26.65 -3.63
C PRO A 46 -10.00 27.53 -3.21
N GLN A 47 -10.59 28.28 -4.15
CA GLN A 47 -11.78 29.11 -3.90
C GLN A 47 -13.05 28.26 -3.58
N TYR A 48 -13.09 27.00 -3.99
CA TYR A 48 -14.16 26.05 -3.68
C TYR A 48 -13.74 25.03 -2.63
N SER A 49 -12.57 25.23 -2.00
CA SER A 49 -12.08 24.30 -0.99
C SER A 49 -13.05 24.24 0.20
N PHE A 50 -13.43 23.03 0.58
CA PHE A 50 -14.21 22.76 1.76
C PHE A 50 -13.49 23.18 3.05
N PHE A 51 -12.16 23.32 2.97
CA PHE A 51 -11.32 23.66 4.12
C PHE A 51 -10.97 25.15 4.13
N PRO A 52 -11.08 25.82 5.29
CA PRO A 52 -10.62 27.18 5.43
C PRO A 52 -9.10 27.28 5.23
N SER A 53 -8.64 28.44 4.77
CA SER A 53 -7.20 28.71 4.55
C SER A 53 -6.34 28.48 5.80
N SER A 54 -6.92 28.68 6.99
CA SER A 54 -6.26 28.43 8.28
C SER A 54 -5.93 26.94 8.51
N PHE A 55 -6.69 26.01 7.93
CA PHE A 55 -6.38 24.59 8.00
C PHE A 55 -5.09 24.27 7.22
N TRP A 56 -4.99 24.77 5.99
CA TRP A 56 -3.83 24.54 5.12
C TRP A 56 -2.58 25.29 5.54
N SER A 57 -2.71 26.31 6.40
CA SER A 57 -1.53 26.95 6.99
C SER A 57 -0.79 26.05 7.99
N LYS A 58 -1.50 25.08 8.58
CA LYS A 58 -0.96 24.14 9.57
C LYS A 58 -0.51 22.82 8.94
N VAL A 59 -1.36 22.22 8.13
CA VAL A 59 -1.11 20.94 7.43
C VAL A 59 -0.96 21.25 5.96
N LEU A 60 0.25 21.44 5.50
CA LEU A 60 0.53 21.85 4.13
C LEU A 60 0.03 20.79 3.13
N PRO A 61 -0.70 21.17 2.06
CA PRO A 61 -1.26 20.22 1.10
C PRO A 61 -0.22 19.31 0.48
N LEU A 62 1.00 19.83 0.24
CA LEU A 62 2.13 19.07 -0.30
C LEU A 62 2.67 18.02 0.69
N TRP A 63 2.54 18.26 2.00
CA TRP A 63 2.88 17.27 3.02
C TRP A 63 1.74 16.26 3.22
N TRP A 64 0.49 16.76 3.26
CA TRP A 64 -0.69 15.96 3.56
C TRP A 64 -0.92 14.84 2.53
N HIS A 65 -0.82 15.16 1.24
CA HIS A 65 -1.05 14.18 0.17
C HIS A 65 -0.11 12.95 0.26
N PRO A 66 1.21 13.08 0.24
CA PRO A 66 2.09 11.92 0.34
C PRO A 66 1.98 11.22 1.70
N HIS A 67 1.81 11.96 2.81
CA HIS A 67 1.62 11.36 4.12
C HIS A 67 0.39 10.46 4.15
N GLU A 68 -0.76 10.96 3.73
CA GLU A 68 -2.00 10.19 3.75
C GLU A 68 -2.01 9.01 2.77
N MET A 69 -1.34 9.14 1.63
CA MET A 69 -1.26 8.02 0.69
C MET A 69 -0.30 6.92 1.16
N LEU A 70 0.78 7.27 1.83
CA LEU A 70 1.78 6.30 2.29
C LEU A 70 1.40 5.73 3.66
N PHE A 71 1.19 6.58 4.68
CA PHE A 71 0.95 6.16 6.06
C PHE A 71 -0.55 5.98 6.37
N GLY A 72 -1.42 6.72 5.70
CA GLY A 72 -2.86 6.54 5.82
C GLY A 72 -3.37 5.33 5.02
N PHE A 73 -3.28 5.38 3.70
CA PHE A 73 -3.83 4.36 2.81
C PHE A 73 -2.96 3.08 2.74
N ALA A 74 -1.72 3.19 2.24
CA ALA A 74 -0.92 2.01 1.95
C ALA A 74 -0.62 1.18 3.21
N ILE A 75 -0.23 1.83 4.30
CA ILE A 75 0.05 1.17 5.58
C ILE A 75 -1.20 0.56 6.20
N ALA A 76 -2.39 1.14 6.06
CA ALA A 76 -3.62 0.49 6.52
C ALA A 76 -3.84 -0.86 5.81
N ILE A 77 -3.68 -0.88 4.48
CA ILE A 77 -3.78 -2.11 3.69
C ILE A 77 -2.72 -3.14 4.11
N VAL A 78 -1.47 -2.69 4.29
CA VAL A 78 -0.36 -3.55 4.76
C VAL A 78 -0.66 -4.13 6.15
N CYS A 79 -1.09 -3.33 7.10
CA CYS A 79 -1.42 -3.79 8.46
C CYS A 79 -2.59 -4.77 8.47
N GLY A 80 -3.66 -4.47 7.72
CA GLY A 80 -4.80 -5.37 7.58
C GLY A 80 -4.39 -6.72 6.97
N PHE A 81 -3.54 -6.69 5.94
CA PHE A 81 -2.99 -7.89 5.32
C PHE A 81 -2.09 -8.67 6.29
N LEU A 82 -1.13 -8.03 6.94
CA LEU A 82 -0.17 -8.70 7.83
C LEU A 82 -0.83 -9.28 9.08
N LEU A 83 -1.78 -8.57 9.71
CA LEU A 83 -2.55 -9.09 10.84
C LEU A 83 -3.33 -10.36 10.47
N THR A 84 -3.80 -10.45 9.23
CA THR A 84 -4.52 -11.62 8.73
C THR A 84 -3.56 -12.74 8.33
N ALA A 85 -2.47 -12.41 7.65
CA ALA A 85 -1.51 -13.37 7.14
C ALA A 85 -0.71 -14.05 8.27
N VAL A 86 -0.29 -13.29 9.29
CA VAL A 86 0.50 -13.85 10.41
C VAL A 86 -0.28 -14.89 11.20
N GLN A 87 -1.60 -14.75 11.32
CA GLN A 87 -2.45 -15.76 11.94
C GLN A 87 -2.35 -17.11 11.20
N ASN A 88 -2.36 -17.08 9.87
CA ASN A 88 -2.22 -18.29 9.05
C ASN A 88 -0.79 -18.87 9.11
N TRP A 89 0.23 -18.01 9.19
CA TRP A 89 1.63 -18.47 9.22
C TRP A 89 2.01 -19.10 10.55
N THR A 90 1.50 -18.55 11.66
CA THR A 90 1.92 -18.91 13.03
C THR A 90 0.90 -19.78 13.76
N ASN A 91 -0.30 -19.91 13.24
CA ASN A 91 -1.43 -20.52 13.93
C ASN A 91 -1.69 -19.89 15.33
N GLN A 92 -1.40 -18.59 15.48
CA GLN A 92 -1.65 -17.82 16.68
C GLN A 92 -2.75 -16.78 16.43
N PRO A 93 -3.63 -16.55 17.43
CA PRO A 93 -4.65 -15.50 17.32
C PRO A 93 -4.02 -14.10 17.26
N THR A 94 -4.54 -13.28 16.34
CA THR A 94 -4.20 -11.86 16.22
C THR A 94 -5.27 -10.98 16.88
N LEU A 95 -5.19 -9.66 16.65
CA LEU A 95 -6.19 -8.71 17.15
C LEU A 95 -7.57 -9.03 16.58
N LYS A 96 -8.58 -9.13 17.46
CA LYS A 96 -9.99 -9.31 17.12
C LYS A 96 -10.88 -8.64 18.18
N GLY A 97 -12.15 -8.37 17.82
CA GLY A 97 -13.08 -7.69 18.73
C GLY A 97 -12.61 -6.27 19.07
N TRP A 98 -12.71 -5.91 20.36
CA TRP A 98 -12.38 -4.57 20.82
C TRP A 98 -10.90 -4.16 20.65
N PRO A 99 -9.87 -5.05 20.79
CA PRO A 99 -8.50 -4.66 20.51
C PRO A 99 -8.26 -4.28 19.04
N LEU A 100 -8.93 -4.98 18.11
CA LEU A 100 -8.88 -4.63 16.69
C LEU A 100 -9.62 -3.32 16.43
N ALA A 101 -10.79 -3.12 17.04
CA ALA A 101 -11.54 -1.87 16.95
C ALA A 101 -10.74 -0.68 17.49
N LEU A 102 -10.05 -0.85 18.63
CA LEU A 102 -9.17 0.18 19.18
C LEU A 102 -8.03 0.52 18.24
N THR A 103 -7.35 -0.49 17.68
CA THR A 103 -6.24 -0.30 16.72
C THR A 103 -6.72 0.45 15.47
N PHE A 104 -7.89 0.09 14.94
CA PHE A 104 -8.52 0.79 13.82
C PHE A 104 -8.94 2.22 14.18
N SER A 105 -9.48 2.42 15.39
CA SER A 105 -9.86 3.76 15.87
C SER A 105 -8.65 4.68 16.02
N CYS A 106 -7.51 4.18 16.47
CA CYS A 106 -6.27 4.96 16.47
C CYS A 106 -5.90 5.42 15.05
N TRP A 107 -5.89 4.51 14.08
CA TRP A 107 -5.66 4.87 12.68
C TRP A 107 -6.67 5.92 12.18
N LEU A 108 -7.95 5.73 12.43
CA LEU A 108 -9.03 6.63 11.98
C LEU A 108 -8.93 8.01 12.64
N LEU A 109 -8.67 8.07 13.95
CA LEU A 109 -8.52 9.32 14.68
C LEU A 109 -7.37 10.16 14.15
N ALA A 110 -6.23 9.57 13.82
CA ALA A 110 -5.13 10.29 13.20
C ALA A 110 -5.57 10.93 11.86
N ARG A 111 -6.34 10.19 11.02
CA ARG A 111 -6.88 10.73 9.76
C ARG A 111 -7.86 11.87 9.99
N LEU A 112 -8.78 11.72 10.94
CA LEU A 112 -9.76 12.75 11.26
C LEU A 112 -9.08 14.02 11.82
N LEU A 113 -8.09 13.88 12.68
CA LEU A 113 -7.35 15.01 13.24
C LEU A 113 -6.53 15.77 12.17
N LEU A 114 -6.07 15.07 11.12
CA LEU A 114 -5.41 15.69 9.97
C LEU A 114 -6.37 16.23 8.91
N LEU A 115 -7.64 15.89 8.98
CA LEU A 115 -8.67 16.31 8.04
C LEU A 115 -9.53 17.45 8.58
N LEU A 116 -9.85 17.42 9.87
CA LEU A 116 -10.76 18.40 10.47
C LEU A 116 -10.09 19.78 10.61
N PRO A 117 -10.81 20.87 10.32
CA PRO A 117 -10.30 22.25 10.40
C PRO A 117 -10.19 22.76 11.84
N ILE A 118 -9.75 21.89 12.75
CA ILE A 118 -9.54 22.21 14.17
C ILE A 118 -8.06 22.33 14.48
N GLN A 119 -7.72 23.27 15.35
CA GLN A 119 -6.34 23.45 15.78
C GLN A 119 -6.00 22.45 16.89
N VAL A 120 -5.48 21.28 16.48
CA VAL A 120 -4.92 20.30 17.43
C VAL A 120 -3.40 20.24 17.31
N PRO A 121 -2.65 20.01 18.40
CA PRO A 121 -1.21 19.80 18.32
C PRO A 121 -0.87 18.61 17.44
N LEU A 122 0.16 18.71 16.58
CA LEU A 122 0.59 17.63 15.68
C LEU A 122 1.00 16.35 16.41
N ILE A 123 1.36 16.48 17.69
CA ILE A 123 1.66 15.32 18.55
C ILE A 123 0.48 14.35 18.67
N LEU A 124 -0.78 14.83 18.59
CA LEU A 124 -1.96 13.97 18.74
C LEU A 124 -2.13 13.00 17.56
N PRO A 125 -2.19 13.45 16.29
CA PRO A 125 -2.25 12.52 15.18
C PRO A 125 -0.99 11.63 15.11
N ALA A 126 0.21 12.14 15.43
CA ALA A 126 1.43 11.35 15.51
C ALA A 126 1.36 10.25 16.58
N LEU A 127 0.77 10.55 17.77
CA LEU A 127 0.55 9.57 18.82
C LEU A 127 -0.42 8.46 18.37
N PHE A 128 -1.54 8.81 17.74
CA PHE A 128 -2.52 7.84 17.28
C PHE A 128 -1.95 6.94 16.17
N ASP A 129 -1.19 7.49 15.24
CA ASP A 129 -0.47 6.70 14.23
C ASP A 129 0.57 5.78 14.86
N SER A 130 1.30 6.29 15.87
CA SER A 130 2.29 5.49 16.59
C SER A 130 1.64 4.33 17.38
N LEU A 131 0.48 4.58 18.00
CA LEU A 131 -0.29 3.53 18.68
C LEU A 131 -0.78 2.47 17.67
N PHE A 132 -1.35 2.89 16.55
CA PHE A 132 -1.80 1.99 15.48
C PHE A 132 -0.66 1.09 14.98
N LEU A 133 0.47 1.66 14.57
CA LEU A 133 1.62 0.93 14.06
C LEU A 133 2.29 0.08 15.14
N GLY A 134 2.41 0.62 16.36
CA GLY A 134 3.00 -0.07 17.50
C GLY A 134 2.20 -1.31 17.92
N MET A 135 0.86 -1.17 18.05
CA MET A 135 -0.02 -2.30 18.37
C MET A 135 0.04 -3.39 17.29
N THR A 136 0.08 -3.00 16.02
CA THR A 136 0.20 -3.94 14.90
C THR A 136 1.56 -4.64 14.91
N SER A 137 2.66 -3.89 15.01
CA SER A 137 4.02 -4.44 15.05
C SER A 137 4.22 -5.40 16.22
N LEU A 138 3.78 -5.01 17.43
CA LEU A 138 3.87 -5.83 18.63
C LEU A 138 3.05 -7.13 18.51
N THR A 139 1.87 -7.06 17.87
CA THR A 139 1.05 -8.25 17.62
C THR A 139 1.77 -9.24 16.70
N LEU A 140 2.36 -8.76 15.62
CA LEU A 140 3.14 -9.59 14.70
C LEU A 140 4.36 -10.19 15.43
N TRP A 141 5.10 -9.35 16.17
CA TRP A 141 6.23 -9.78 16.96
C TRP A 141 5.86 -10.93 17.91
N ARG A 142 4.79 -10.73 18.71
CA ARG A 142 4.29 -11.72 19.67
C ARG A 142 3.96 -13.06 18.99
N CYS A 143 3.22 -13.03 17.86
CA CYS A 143 2.84 -14.24 17.15
C CYS A 143 4.05 -15.00 16.60
N ILE A 144 5.01 -14.29 15.98
CA ILE A 144 6.19 -14.87 15.35
C ILE A 144 7.16 -15.41 16.40
N TYR A 145 7.40 -14.64 17.47
CA TYR A 145 8.31 -15.02 18.56
C TYR A 145 7.82 -16.28 19.28
N LYS A 146 6.52 -16.38 19.57
CA LYS A 146 5.92 -17.52 20.29
C LYS A 146 6.14 -18.85 19.57
N VAL A 147 6.12 -18.87 18.25
CA VAL A 147 6.34 -20.07 17.43
C VAL A 147 7.75 -20.15 16.83
N LYS A 148 8.63 -19.21 17.18
CA LYS A 148 10.03 -19.13 16.71
C LYS A 148 10.15 -19.12 15.18
N GLN A 149 9.21 -18.49 14.49
CA GLN A 149 9.17 -18.44 13.01
C GLN A 149 10.06 -17.30 12.48
N TRP A 150 11.36 -17.39 12.73
CA TRP A 150 12.34 -16.33 12.44
C TRP A 150 12.37 -15.85 10.99
N ARG A 151 11.97 -16.70 10.05
CA ARG A 151 11.86 -16.33 8.63
C ARG A 151 10.95 -15.12 8.38
N ASN A 152 9.99 -14.85 9.25
CA ASN A 152 9.03 -13.77 9.15
C ASN A 152 9.30 -12.60 10.11
N ILE A 153 10.41 -12.64 10.87
CA ILE A 153 10.76 -11.60 11.84
C ILE A 153 10.97 -10.21 11.20
N GLY A 154 11.29 -10.17 9.91
CA GLY A 154 11.44 -8.92 9.17
C GLY A 154 10.17 -8.07 9.15
N PHE A 155 8.96 -8.65 9.17
CA PHE A 155 7.72 -7.88 9.07
C PHE A 155 7.45 -6.96 10.27
N PRO A 156 7.50 -7.42 11.54
CA PRO A 156 7.36 -6.50 12.67
C PRO A 156 8.49 -5.46 12.73
N ILE A 157 9.72 -5.80 12.35
CA ILE A 157 10.83 -4.85 12.28
C ILE A 157 10.54 -3.79 11.21
N MET A 158 10.05 -4.17 10.04
CA MET A 158 9.66 -3.25 8.99
C MET A 158 8.52 -2.32 9.44
N LEU A 159 7.49 -2.81 10.14
CA LEU A 159 6.42 -1.96 10.68
C LEU A 159 6.92 -1.01 11.76
N PHE A 160 7.86 -1.44 12.61
CA PHE A 160 8.50 -0.56 13.57
C PHE A 160 9.33 0.54 12.88
N ALA A 161 10.05 0.20 11.81
CA ALA A 161 10.74 1.19 10.99
C ALA A 161 9.76 2.19 10.35
N ALA A 162 8.62 1.72 9.84
CA ALA A 162 7.56 2.59 9.32
C ALA A 162 7.00 3.54 10.40
N LEU A 163 6.87 3.08 11.66
CA LEU A 163 6.49 3.93 12.79
C LEU A 163 7.51 5.05 13.02
N VAL A 164 8.81 4.72 13.02
CA VAL A 164 9.88 5.72 13.17
C VAL A 164 9.85 6.71 12.01
N ILE A 165 9.80 6.23 10.77
CA ILE A 165 9.74 7.04 9.56
C ILE A 165 8.53 7.99 9.60
N ASN A 166 7.36 7.50 10.06
CA ASN A 166 6.16 8.31 10.19
C ASN A 166 6.34 9.45 11.21
N ASN A 167 6.93 9.17 12.37
CA ASN A 167 7.20 10.21 13.37
C ASN A 167 8.21 11.27 12.87
N VAL A 168 9.22 10.86 12.11
CA VAL A 168 10.13 11.81 11.46
C VAL A 168 9.40 12.65 10.41
N SER A 169 8.38 12.11 9.71
CA SER A 169 7.54 12.90 8.80
C SER A 169 6.75 14.00 9.55
N TYR A 170 6.20 13.70 10.73
CA TYR A 170 5.54 14.71 11.57
C TYR A 170 6.52 15.76 12.10
N TYR A 171 7.73 15.33 12.48
CA TYR A 171 8.80 16.25 12.90
C TYR A 171 9.21 17.18 11.75
N ALA A 172 9.37 16.66 10.53
CA ALA A 172 9.67 17.48 9.35
C ALA A 172 8.57 18.52 9.07
N LEU A 173 7.29 18.15 9.27
CA LEU A 173 6.18 19.11 9.16
C LEU A 173 6.24 20.18 10.26
N PHE A 174 6.54 19.79 11.50
CA PHE A 174 6.66 20.70 12.64
C PHE A 174 7.77 21.74 12.43
N GLU A 175 8.96 21.31 12.00
CA GLU A 175 10.11 22.15 11.69
C GLU A 175 9.98 22.88 10.33
N ARG A 176 8.96 22.55 9.53
CA ARG A 176 8.79 23.01 8.14
C ARG A 176 10.00 22.67 7.25
N ASP A 177 10.65 21.55 7.53
CA ASP A 177 11.76 21.02 6.74
C ASP A 177 11.24 20.18 5.57
N PHE A 178 11.10 20.83 4.40
CA PHE A 178 10.62 20.19 3.19
C PHE A 178 11.66 19.26 2.55
N ILE A 179 12.94 19.46 2.83
CA ILE A 179 14.01 18.58 2.34
C ILE A 179 13.87 17.24 3.05
N LEU A 180 13.84 17.27 4.38
CA LEU A 180 13.63 16.09 5.19
C LEU A 180 12.30 15.40 4.87
N ALA A 181 11.20 16.16 4.73
CA ALA A 181 9.91 15.58 4.35
C ALA A 181 9.98 14.80 3.04
N ASN A 182 10.63 15.36 2.02
CA ASN A 182 10.79 14.70 0.72
C ASN A 182 11.66 13.43 0.81
N GLN A 183 12.74 13.46 1.57
CA GLN A 183 13.58 12.29 1.84
C GLN A 183 12.78 11.18 2.51
N ILE A 184 11.96 11.51 3.51
CA ILE A 184 11.10 10.58 4.24
C ILE A 184 10.05 9.94 3.32
N TRP A 185 9.42 10.71 2.43
CA TRP A 185 8.43 10.15 1.49
C TRP A 185 9.08 9.21 0.47
N GLN A 186 10.25 9.56 -0.05
CA GLN A 186 11.00 8.68 -0.94
C GLN A 186 11.45 7.40 -0.21
N ALA A 187 11.97 7.53 1.02
CA ALA A 187 12.35 6.39 1.83
C ALA A 187 11.15 5.45 2.09
N MET A 188 9.98 6.01 2.39
CA MET A 188 8.77 5.24 2.61
C MET A 188 8.26 4.56 1.32
N LEU A 189 8.39 5.21 0.16
CA LEU A 189 8.08 4.59 -1.13
C LEU A 189 9.00 3.38 -1.39
N TRP A 190 10.31 3.51 -1.19
CA TRP A 190 11.24 2.40 -1.35
C TRP A 190 11.06 1.31 -0.30
N TRP A 191 10.68 1.69 0.93
CA TRP A 191 10.28 0.74 1.96
C TRP A 191 9.06 -0.10 1.52
N LEU A 192 8.05 0.52 0.92
CA LEU A 192 6.89 -0.19 0.34
C LEU A 192 7.30 -1.06 -0.85
N ALA A 193 8.22 -0.59 -1.69
CA ALA A 193 8.78 -1.40 -2.78
C ALA A 193 9.54 -2.62 -2.26
N LEU A 194 10.32 -2.48 -1.19
CA LEU A 194 10.97 -3.60 -0.51
C LEU A 194 9.94 -4.61 0.04
N LEU A 195 8.88 -4.13 0.68
CA LEU A 195 7.80 -4.98 1.16
C LEU A 195 7.12 -5.72 0.01
N ILE A 196 6.82 -5.03 -1.09
CA ILE A 196 6.25 -5.62 -2.31
C ILE A 196 7.20 -6.65 -2.91
N THR A 197 8.50 -6.39 -2.90
CA THR A 197 9.54 -7.32 -3.36
C THR A 197 9.49 -8.62 -2.56
N ILE A 198 9.39 -8.53 -1.23
CA ILE A 198 9.38 -9.70 -0.34
C ILE A 198 8.03 -10.45 -0.43
N VAL A 199 6.91 -9.74 -0.29
CA VAL A 199 5.57 -10.35 -0.25
C VAL A 199 5.13 -10.77 -1.65
N GLY A 200 5.28 -9.91 -2.64
CA GLY A 200 4.88 -10.17 -4.03
C GLY A 200 5.61 -11.39 -4.59
N GLY A 201 6.90 -11.54 -4.29
CA GLY A 201 7.69 -12.70 -4.69
C GLY A 201 7.24 -14.03 -4.09
N ARG A 202 6.52 -14.00 -2.97
CA ARG A 202 5.93 -15.21 -2.36
C ARG A 202 4.53 -15.47 -2.88
N VAL A 203 3.73 -14.42 -3.03
CA VAL A 203 2.28 -14.48 -3.21
C VAL A 203 1.87 -14.56 -4.67
N ILE A 204 2.48 -13.75 -5.55
CA ILE A 204 2.09 -13.71 -6.98
C ILE A 204 2.37 -15.07 -7.67
N PRO A 205 3.59 -15.65 -7.61
CA PRO A 205 3.83 -16.94 -8.23
C PRO A 205 3.05 -18.09 -7.59
N PHE A 206 2.73 -18.00 -6.30
CA PHE A 206 1.88 -18.98 -5.63
C PHE A 206 0.45 -18.96 -6.18
N PHE A 207 -0.18 -17.80 -6.31
CA PHE A 207 -1.54 -17.71 -6.85
C PHE A 207 -1.58 -18.07 -8.32
N THR A 208 -0.56 -17.70 -9.08
CA THR A 208 -0.44 -18.08 -10.48
C THR A 208 -0.37 -19.60 -10.63
N ALA A 209 0.57 -20.25 -9.94
CA ALA A 209 0.74 -21.70 -9.99
C ALA A 209 -0.55 -22.46 -9.60
N MET A 210 -1.22 -22.03 -8.54
CA MET A 210 -2.50 -22.59 -8.12
C MET A 210 -3.58 -22.54 -9.21
N ARG A 211 -3.68 -21.40 -9.91
CA ARG A 211 -4.76 -21.20 -10.89
C ARG A 211 -4.50 -21.92 -12.21
N ILE A 212 -3.27 -21.81 -12.74
CA ILE A 212 -2.90 -22.44 -14.01
C ILE A 212 -2.50 -23.92 -13.85
N LYS A 213 -2.59 -24.47 -12.63
CA LYS A 213 -2.20 -25.85 -12.28
C LYS A 213 -0.77 -26.19 -12.75
N ALA A 214 0.15 -25.24 -12.58
CA ALA A 214 1.58 -25.40 -12.91
C ALA A 214 2.43 -25.48 -11.64
N THR A 215 3.67 -25.93 -11.81
CA THR A 215 4.66 -25.87 -10.72
C THR A 215 5.01 -24.41 -10.43
N LYS A 216 5.04 -24.06 -9.15
CA LYS A 216 5.49 -22.73 -8.74
C LYS A 216 6.95 -22.55 -9.17
N ALA A 217 7.26 -21.41 -9.79
CA ALA A 217 8.64 -21.09 -10.14
C ALA A 217 9.52 -20.98 -8.87
N ASP A 218 10.61 -21.73 -8.85
CA ASP A 218 11.59 -21.67 -7.78
C ASP A 218 12.30 -20.30 -7.78
N PRO A 219 12.53 -19.72 -6.58
CA PRO A 219 13.27 -18.47 -6.50
C PRO A 219 14.75 -18.68 -6.92
N LEU A 220 15.26 -17.75 -7.74
CA LEU A 220 16.68 -17.72 -8.09
C LEU A 220 17.45 -16.93 -7.03
N THR A 221 18.33 -17.59 -6.29
CA THR A 221 19.07 -16.95 -5.19
C THR A 221 19.89 -15.74 -5.66
N TRP A 222 20.48 -15.82 -6.87
CA TRP A 222 21.23 -14.72 -7.48
C TRP A 222 20.36 -13.54 -7.96
N VAL A 223 19.02 -13.69 -7.97
CA VAL A 223 18.05 -12.60 -8.20
C VAL A 223 17.48 -12.10 -6.88
N GLU A 224 17.05 -13.02 -6.00
CA GLU A 224 16.31 -12.67 -4.77
C GLU A 224 17.17 -11.89 -3.76
N TYR A 225 18.40 -12.32 -3.50
CA TYR A 225 19.28 -11.62 -2.55
C TYR A 225 19.70 -10.23 -3.06
N PRO A 226 20.18 -10.06 -4.31
CA PRO A 226 20.46 -8.72 -4.82
C PRO A 226 19.24 -7.82 -4.86
N LEU A 227 18.03 -8.31 -5.16
CA LEU A 227 16.81 -7.51 -5.12
C LEU A 227 16.54 -6.94 -3.73
N ILE A 228 16.65 -7.76 -2.69
CA ILE A 228 16.46 -7.29 -1.31
C ILE A 228 17.53 -6.26 -0.95
N LEU A 229 18.80 -6.54 -1.28
CA LEU A 229 19.91 -5.65 -0.98
C LEU A 229 19.77 -4.30 -1.70
N THR A 230 19.49 -4.31 -3.01
CA THR A 230 19.34 -3.07 -3.78
C THR A 230 18.15 -2.24 -3.33
N MET A 231 17.03 -2.88 -2.95
CA MET A 231 15.89 -2.18 -2.37
C MET A 231 16.23 -1.52 -1.02
N ILE A 232 16.99 -2.20 -0.16
CA ILE A 232 17.48 -1.61 1.11
C ILE A 232 18.40 -0.41 0.82
N LEU A 233 19.31 -0.56 -0.15
CA LEU A 233 20.20 0.54 -0.55
C LEU A 233 19.43 1.76 -1.08
N LEU A 234 18.34 1.57 -1.83
CA LEU A 234 17.47 2.68 -2.28
C LEU A 234 16.77 3.37 -1.12
N VAL A 235 16.32 2.63 -0.08
CA VAL A 235 15.78 3.23 1.15
C VAL A 235 16.84 4.09 1.84
N ILE A 236 18.05 3.55 2.00
CA ILE A 236 19.16 4.26 2.66
C ILE A 236 19.56 5.49 1.84
N GLN A 237 19.70 5.33 0.51
CA GLN A 237 20.07 6.42 -0.40
C GLN A 237 19.11 7.60 -0.29
N SER A 238 17.80 7.35 -0.24
CA SER A 238 16.80 8.43 -0.13
C SER A 238 16.85 9.18 1.21
N LEU A 239 17.41 8.59 2.27
CA LEU A 239 17.54 9.23 3.58
C LEU A 239 18.82 10.05 3.71
N ILE A 240 19.95 9.55 3.23
CA ILE A 240 21.27 10.11 3.54
C ILE A 240 22.09 10.54 2.31
N HIS A 241 21.60 10.28 1.08
CA HIS A 241 22.25 10.65 -0.18
C HIS A 241 23.75 10.28 -0.20
N LEU A 242 24.04 9.02 0.19
CA LEU A 242 25.42 8.55 0.42
C LEU A 242 26.22 8.31 -0.87
N ILE A 243 25.55 7.90 -1.96
CA ILE A 243 26.20 7.48 -3.20
C ILE A 243 26.05 8.56 -4.29
N PRO A 244 27.06 8.70 -5.17
CA PRO A 244 26.98 9.56 -6.32
C PRO A 244 25.81 9.21 -7.26
N GLN A 245 25.30 10.22 -7.96
CA GLN A 245 24.14 10.08 -8.85
C GLN A 245 24.31 8.98 -9.93
N GLU A 246 25.51 8.83 -10.49
CA GLU A 246 25.77 7.79 -11.49
C GLU A 246 25.69 6.37 -10.91
N VAL A 247 26.09 6.20 -9.65
CA VAL A 247 25.94 4.92 -8.95
C VAL A 247 24.46 4.65 -8.62
N GLU A 248 23.71 5.69 -8.23
CA GLU A 248 22.26 5.58 -8.05
C GLU A 248 21.54 5.20 -9.34
N ARG A 249 21.94 5.81 -10.47
CA ARG A 249 21.46 5.44 -11.81
C ARG A 249 21.67 3.95 -12.10
N GLY A 250 22.88 3.46 -11.85
CA GLY A 250 23.22 2.04 -12.00
C GLY A 250 22.41 1.15 -11.06
N LEU A 251 22.19 1.59 -9.81
CA LEU A 251 21.40 0.87 -8.82
C LEU A 251 19.94 0.71 -9.27
N LEU A 252 19.29 1.80 -9.72
CA LEU A 252 17.94 1.77 -10.27
C LEU A 252 17.83 0.85 -11.50
N LEU A 253 18.78 0.95 -12.43
CA LEU A 253 18.83 0.14 -13.64
C LEU A 253 18.94 -1.36 -13.32
N ILE A 254 19.94 -1.75 -12.52
CA ILE A 254 20.17 -3.15 -12.14
C ILE A 254 18.96 -3.70 -11.40
N THR A 255 18.42 -2.95 -10.46
CA THR A 255 17.22 -3.37 -9.69
C THR A 255 16.02 -3.60 -10.61
N GLY A 256 15.79 -2.67 -11.56
CA GLY A 256 14.72 -2.82 -12.56
C GLY A 256 14.88 -4.07 -13.42
N LEU A 257 16.09 -4.34 -13.91
CA LEU A 257 16.39 -5.53 -14.71
C LEU A 257 16.20 -6.83 -13.91
N LEU A 258 16.65 -6.88 -12.66
CA LEU A 258 16.45 -8.04 -11.78
C LEU A 258 14.96 -8.31 -11.54
N HIS A 259 14.15 -7.27 -11.34
CA HIS A 259 12.71 -7.41 -11.24
C HIS A 259 12.07 -7.93 -12.54
N LEU A 260 12.55 -7.52 -13.72
CA LEU A 260 12.06 -8.06 -15.00
C LEU A 260 12.38 -9.55 -15.16
N VAL A 261 13.61 -9.96 -14.83
CA VAL A 261 14.01 -11.38 -14.84
C VAL A 261 13.07 -12.20 -13.96
N ARG A 262 12.80 -11.70 -12.75
CA ARG A 262 11.87 -12.34 -11.81
C ARG A 262 10.44 -12.42 -12.35
N PHE A 263 9.94 -11.32 -12.93
CA PHE A 263 8.59 -11.19 -13.46
C PHE A 263 8.29 -12.18 -14.58
N VAL A 264 9.18 -12.29 -15.57
CA VAL A 264 9.00 -13.19 -16.72
C VAL A 264 8.85 -14.66 -16.28
N ARG A 265 9.54 -15.06 -15.22
CA ARG A 265 9.48 -16.42 -14.67
C ARG A 265 8.14 -16.79 -14.04
N TRP A 266 7.30 -15.81 -13.70
CA TRP A 266 5.97 -16.04 -13.11
C TRP A 266 4.88 -16.33 -14.14
N LEU A 267 5.23 -16.45 -15.43
CA LEU A 267 4.33 -16.80 -16.53
C LEU A 267 3.13 -15.82 -16.67
N PRO A 268 3.35 -14.49 -16.71
CA PRO A 268 2.27 -13.50 -16.77
C PRO A 268 1.35 -13.70 -17.96
N HIS A 269 1.86 -14.15 -19.12
CA HIS A 269 1.08 -14.40 -20.33
C HIS A 269 0.01 -15.47 -20.16
N LYS A 270 0.14 -16.39 -19.18
CA LYS A 270 -0.86 -17.43 -18.90
C LYS A 270 -1.99 -16.98 -17.98
N THR A 271 -1.97 -15.72 -17.54
CA THR A 271 -2.96 -15.21 -16.57
C THR A 271 -3.97 -14.24 -17.19
N LEU A 272 -3.85 -13.91 -18.46
CA LEU A 272 -4.59 -12.84 -19.14
C LEU A 272 -6.12 -13.01 -19.11
N THR A 273 -6.60 -14.24 -19.00
CA THR A 273 -8.04 -14.53 -18.88
C THR A 273 -8.61 -14.34 -17.47
N GLU A 274 -7.73 -14.14 -16.46
CA GLU A 274 -8.13 -14.10 -15.05
C GLU A 274 -7.86 -12.72 -14.44
N PRO A 275 -8.87 -11.85 -14.33
CA PRO A 275 -8.70 -10.48 -13.82
C PRO A 275 -8.01 -10.40 -12.45
N MET A 276 -8.33 -11.30 -11.54
CA MET A 276 -7.73 -11.41 -10.21
C MET A 276 -6.27 -11.87 -10.22
N LEU A 277 -5.71 -12.23 -11.38
CA LEU A 277 -4.30 -12.59 -11.56
C LEU A 277 -3.56 -11.60 -12.44
N TRP A 278 -4.08 -11.29 -13.65
CA TRP A 278 -3.35 -10.37 -14.53
C TRP A 278 -3.20 -8.99 -13.88
N SER A 279 -4.14 -8.57 -13.02
CA SER A 279 -4.00 -7.31 -12.27
C SER A 279 -2.80 -7.32 -11.31
N LEU A 280 -2.50 -8.45 -10.65
CA LEU A 280 -1.29 -8.59 -9.82
C LEU A 280 -0.01 -8.53 -10.65
N HIS A 281 -0.01 -9.19 -11.81
CA HIS A 281 1.13 -9.17 -12.73
C HIS A 281 1.35 -7.79 -13.33
N LEU A 282 0.29 -7.13 -13.78
CA LEU A 282 0.36 -5.77 -14.33
C LEU A 282 0.86 -4.78 -13.28
N ALA A 283 0.33 -4.86 -12.05
CA ALA A 283 0.80 -4.05 -10.94
C ALA A 283 2.29 -4.26 -10.66
N TYR A 284 2.73 -5.51 -10.59
CA TYR A 284 4.15 -5.80 -10.34
C TYR A 284 5.06 -5.33 -11.48
N LEU A 285 4.61 -5.43 -12.74
CA LEU A 285 5.37 -4.95 -13.90
C LEU A 285 5.65 -3.45 -13.84
N MET A 286 4.74 -2.66 -13.24
CA MET A 286 4.96 -1.21 -13.09
C MET A 286 6.17 -0.89 -12.19
N LEU A 287 6.58 -1.77 -11.28
CA LEU A 287 7.77 -1.57 -10.45
C LEU A 287 9.07 -1.54 -11.28
N PRO A 288 9.43 -2.58 -12.05
CA PRO A 288 10.62 -2.49 -12.91
C PRO A 288 10.53 -1.38 -13.95
N LEU A 289 9.36 -1.14 -14.54
CA LEU A 289 9.21 -0.06 -15.52
C LEU A 289 9.46 1.32 -14.87
N SER A 290 8.99 1.55 -13.64
CA SER A 290 9.25 2.80 -12.93
C SER A 290 10.74 2.97 -12.61
N LEU A 291 11.41 1.91 -12.13
CA LEU A 291 12.84 1.94 -11.83
C LEU A 291 13.70 2.24 -13.07
N LEU A 292 13.40 1.60 -14.19
CA LEU A 292 14.11 1.83 -15.46
C LEU A 292 13.87 3.25 -15.99
N ALA A 293 12.61 3.72 -15.93
CA ALA A 293 12.30 5.08 -16.35
C ALA A 293 12.97 6.13 -15.45
N MET A 294 12.99 5.92 -14.13
CA MET A 294 13.64 6.81 -13.19
C MET A 294 15.17 6.82 -13.37
N SER A 295 15.78 5.68 -13.67
CA SER A 295 17.20 5.61 -14.04
C SER A 295 17.51 6.48 -15.25
N TRP A 296 16.65 6.47 -16.26
CA TRP A 296 16.81 7.27 -17.48
C TRP A 296 16.64 8.78 -17.24
N TYR A 297 15.67 9.17 -16.41
CA TYR A 297 15.31 10.56 -16.13
C TYR A 297 15.91 11.11 -14.83
N LEU A 298 16.96 10.48 -14.29
CA LEU A 298 17.52 10.85 -12.98
C LEU A 298 18.02 12.31 -12.93
N ASP A 299 18.53 12.85 -14.03
CA ASP A 299 19.02 14.24 -14.15
C ASP A 299 17.87 15.26 -14.26
N ASN A 300 16.66 14.81 -14.54
CA ASN A 300 15.49 15.67 -14.67
C ASN A 300 14.58 15.49 -13.44
N GLU A 301 14.74 16.36 -12.46
CA GLU A 301 14.00 16.28 -11.19
C GLU A 301 12.48 16.28 -11.38
N TYR A 302 11.95 17.07 -12.32
CA TYR A 302 10.51 17.08 -12.62
C TYR A 302 10.02 15.73 -13.14
N ALA A 303 10.73 15.16 -14.10
CA ALA A 303 10.40 13.86 -14.66
C ALA A 303 10.57 12.75 -13.60
N TYR A 304 11.67 12.77 -12.85
CA TYR A 304 11.90 11.80 -11.76
C TYR A 304 10.76 11.82 -10.73
N ARG A 305 10.37 13.00 -10.23
CA ARG A 305 9.25 13.16 -9.29
C ARG A 305 7.91 12.72 -9.90
N SER A 306 7.70 12.95 -11.18
CA SER A 306 6.51 12.47 -11.88
C SER A 306 6.50 10.94 -11.95
N LEU A 307 7.62 10.30 -12.26
CA LEU A 307 7.79 8.85 -12.38
C LEU A 307 7.67 8.10 -11.05
N LEU A 308 7.88 8.75 -9.89
CA LEU A 308 7.53 8.16 -8.58
C LEU A 308 6.06 7.71 -8.53
N HIS A 309 5.16 8.40 -9.26
CA HIS A 309 3.75 8.03 -9.32
C HIS A 309 3.49 6.82 -10.23
N LEU A 310 4.40 6.50 -11.16
CA LEU A 310 4.32 5.25 -11.92
C LEU A 310 4.45 4.04 -10.98
N PHE A 311 5.36 4.12 -9.99
CA PHE A 311 5.45 3.15 -8.92
C PHE A 311 4.25 3.26 -7.94
N ALA A 312 3.97 4.44 -7.40
CA ALA A 312 2.98 4.63 -6.33
C ALA A 312 1.56 4.25 -6.76
N ILE A 313 1.15 4.64 -7.98
CA ILE A 313 -0.19 4.32 -8.52
C ILE A 313 -0.15 2.99 -9.27
N GLY A 314 0.79 2.87 -10.22
CA GLY A 314 0.85 1.74 -11.13
C GLY A 314 1.20 0.42 -10.43
N CYS A 315 2.18 0.43 -9.52
CA CYS A 315 2.54 -0.76 -8.77
C CYS A 315 1.80 -0.84 -7.43
N MET A 316 2.10 0.05 -6.50
CA MET A 316 1.66 -0.04 -5.10
C MET A 316 0.14 -0.04 -4.97
N ALA A 317 -0.55 0.98 -5.51
CA ALA A 317 -2.00 1.09 -5.35
C ALA A 317 -2.76 0.02 -6.15
N THR A 318 -2.30 -0.32 -7.36
CA THR A 318 -2.89 -1.40 -8.16
C THR A 318 -2.72 -2.75 -7.49
N LEU A 319 -1.55 -3.02 -6.90
CA LEU A 319 -1.31 -4.25 -6.14
C LEU A 319 -2.16 -4.29 -4.87
N CYS A 320 -2.27 -3.16 -4.14
CA CYS A 320 -3.17 -3.04 -2.99
C CYS A 320 -4.60 -3.40 -3.39
N LEU A 321 -5.16 -2.76 -4.44
CA LEU A 321 -6.52 -3.03 -4.91
C LEU A 321 -6.74 -4.48 -5.31
N SER A 322 -5.81 -5.07 -6.06
CA SER A 322 -5.86 -6.47 -6.49
C SER A 322 -5.82 -7.43 -5.31
N MET A 323 -4.94 -7.16 -4.34
CA MET A 323 -4.79 -7.97 -3.12
C MET A 323 -6.00 -7.86 -2.20
N ILE A 324 -6.51 -6.64 -1.93
CA ILE A 324 -7.67 -6.49 -1.05
C ILE A 324 -8.92 -7.12 -1.65
N SER A 325 -9.08 -7.05 -2.99
CA SER A 325 -10.18 -7.72 -3.68
C SER A 325 -10.11 -9.24 -3.52
N ARG A 326 -8.94 -9.81 -3.81
CA ARG A 326 -8.72 -11.26 -3.73
C ARG A 326 -8.80 -11.80 -2.31
N VAL A 327 -8.13 -11.15 -1.36
CA VAL A 327 -8.06 -11.57 0.05
C VAL A 327 -9.43 -11.49 0.71
N SER A 328 -10.21 -10.45 0.41
CA SER A 328 -11.58 -10.31 0.92
C SER A 328 -12.48 -11.47 0.51
N LEU A 329 -12.43 -11.91 -0.74
CA LEU A 329 -13.20 -13.07 -1.21
C LEU A 329 -12.70 -14.36 -0.56
N GLY A 330 -11.39 -14.60 -0.58
CA GLY A 330 -10.81 -15.84 -0.06
C GLY A 330 -11.06 -16.04 1.45
N HIS A 331 -10.90 -14.99 2.25
CA HIS A 331 -11.13 -15.06 3.70
C HIS A 331 -12.60 -15.00 4.11
N THR A 332 -13.51 -14.71 3.19
CA THR A 332 -14.96 -14.79 3.42
C THR A 332 -15.59 -16.02 2.78
N SER A 333 -14.77 -16.98 2.33
CA SER A 333 -15.16 -18.25 1.66
C SER A 333 -15.95 -18.06 0.36
N ARG A 334 -15.80 -16.93 -0.30
CA ARG A 334 -16.39 -16.67 -1.61
C ARG A 334 -15.46 -17.12 -2.73
N ASN A 335 -16.06 -17.56 -3.84
CA ASN A 335 -15.27 -17.91 -5.01
C ASN A 335 -14.55 -16.67 -5.56
N ILE A 336 -13.22 -16.75 -5.63
CA ILE A 336 -12.36 -15.64 -6.05
C ILE A 336 -12.59 -15.30 -7.53
N TYR A 337 -12.92 -16.29 -8.35
CA TYR A 337 -13.04 -16.16 -9.81
C TYR A 337 -14.47 -15.87 -10.30
N GLU A 338 -15.45 -16.00 -9.41
CA GLU A 338 -16.87 -15.70 -9.66
C GLU A 338 -17.35 -14.49 -8.83
N GLY A 339 -16.42 -13.74 -8.27
CA GLY A 339 -16.69 -12.57 -7.45
C GLY A 339 -17.13 -11.33 -8.28
N PRO A 340 -17.23 -10.18 -7.64
CA PRO A 340 -17.58 -8.93 -8.29
C PRO A 340 -16.69 -8.61 -9.49
N LYS A 341 -17.27 -8.00 -10.53
CA LYS A 341 -16.55 -7.61 -11.76
C LYS A 341 -15.67 -6.38 -11.49
N MET A 342 -14.38 -6.60 -11.22
CA MET A 342 -13.40 -5.55 -10.90
C MET A 342 -12.52 -5.14 -12.09
N ILE A 343 -12.79 -5.63 -13.31
CA ILE A 343 -11.95 -5.37 -14.49
C ILE A 343 -11.75 -3.88 -14.72
N LEU A 344 -12.83 -3.10 -14.67
CA LEU A 344 -12.75 -1.64 -14.84
C LEU A 344 -11.83 -0.99 -13.79
N ALA A 345 -11.97 -1.39 -12.53
CA ALA A 345 -11.14 -0.88 -11.44
C ALA A 345 -9.65 -1.24 -11.63
N PHE A 346 -9.36 -2.46 -12.10
CA PHE A 346 -8.01 -2.94 -12.37
C PHE A 346 -7.37 -2.30 -13.62
N ILE A 347 -8.15 -1.76 -14.54
CA ILE A 347 -7.66 -0.98 -15.70
C ILE A 347 -7.47 0.49 -15.30
N CYS A 348 -8.38 1.05 -14.52
CA CYS A 348 -8.36 2.46 -14.14
C CYS A 348 -7.07 2.86 -13.41
N LEU A 349 -6.53 2.05 -12.49
CA LEU A 349 -5.31 2.43 -11.76
C LEU A 349 -4.04 2.44 -12.62
N PRO A 350 -3.71 1.43 -13.43
CA PRO A 350 -2.60 1.54 -14.37
C PRO A 350 -2.76 2.70 -15.35
N LEU A 351 -3.98 2.95 -15.83
CA LEU A 351 -4.26 4.13 -16.67
C LEU A 351 -4.01 5.44 -15.89
N ALA A 352 -4.47 5.53 -14.65
CA ALA A 352 -4.18 6.68 -13.78
C ALA A 352 -2.67 6.89 -13.61
N ALA A 353 -1.90 5.82 -13.48
CA ALA A 353 -0.44 5.89 -13.37
C ALA A 353 0.20 6.48 -14.63
N LEU A 354 -0.21 6.03 -15.81
CA LEU A 354 0.29 6.55 -17.07
C LEU A 354 -0.09 8.04 -17.26
N LEU A 355 -1.35 8.39 -16.97
CA LEU A 355 -1.84 9.77 -17.05
C LEU A 355 -1.11 10.69 -16.06
N ARG A 356 -0.82 10.23 -14.85
CA ARG A 356 -0.16 11.04 -13.81
C ARG A 356 1.36 11.11 -13.99
N ALA A 357 2.00 10.02 -14.45
CA ALA A 357 3.45 9.94 -14.47
C ALA A 357 4.06 10.36 -15.81
N LEU A 358 3.47 9.95 -16.94
CA LEU A 358 4.06 10.15 -18.27
C LEU A 358 3.50 11.37 -18.99
N MET A 359 2.17 11.57 -18.96
CA MET A 359 1.56 12.66 -19.71
C MET A 359 2.06 14.06 -19.32
N PRO A 360 2.29 14.40 -18.03
CA PRO A 360 2.88 15.70 -17.69
C PRO A 360 4.32 15.89 -18.19
N ILE A 361 5.08 14.81 -18.39
CA ILE A 361 6.43 14.89 -18.96
C ILE A 361 6.38 15.22 -20.45
N TRP A 362 5.49 14.54 -21.18
CA TRP A 362 5.41 14.69 -22.63
C TRP A 362 4.54 15.85 -23.09
N PHE A 363 3.52 16.20 -22.31
CA PHE A 363 2.55 17.26 -22.61
C PHE A 363 2.33 18.17 -21.40
N PRO A 364 3.37 18.92 -20.96
CA PRO A 364 3.34 19.71 -19.73
C PRO A 364 2.28 20.82 -19.73
N ALA A 365 1.95 21.38 -20.90
CA ALA A 365 0.94 22.42 -21.03
C ALA A 365 -0.47 22.00 -20.57
N HIS A 366 -0.76 20.70 -20.55
CA HIS A 366 -2.05 20.14 -20.16
C HIS A 366 -1.97 19.37 -18.82
N SER A 367 -0.95 19.61 -18.00
CA SER A 367 -0.70 18.85 -16.76
C SER A 367 -1.93 18.80 -15.84
N GLN A 368 -2.66 19.91 -15.71
CA GLN A 368 -3.88 19.95 -14.89
C GLN A 368 -4.94 18.96 -15.39
N VAL A 369 -5.15 18.86 -16.69
CA VAL A 369 -6.11 17.92 -17.29
C VAL A 369 -5.69 16.47 -16.98
N TRP A 370 -4.41 16.16 -17.15
CA TRP A 370 -3.89 14.82 -16.88
C TRP A 370 -4.05 14.41 -15.41
N LEU A 371 -3.84 15.36 -14.47
CA LEU A 371 -4.04 15.11 -13.07
C LEU A 371 -5.52 14.86 -12.71
N TRP A 372 -6.45 15.62 -13.28
CA TRP A 372 -7.89 15.39 -13.09
C TRP A 372 -8.34 14.05 -13.65
N LEU A 373 -7.89 13.67 -14.84
CA LEU A 373 -8.21 12.39 -15.45
C LEU A 373 -7.63 11.23 -14.61
N ALA A 374 -6.39 11.36 -14.17
CA ALA A 374 -5.76 10.36 -13.30
C ALA A 374 -6.51 10.21 -11.96
N GLY A 375 -6.88 11.32 -11.32
CA GLY A 375 -7.66 11.31 -10.08
C GLY A 375 -9.07 10.74 -10.26
N THR A 376 -9.70 10.99 -11.40
CA THR A 376 -11.01 10.38 -11.73
C THR A 376 -10.88 8.86 -11.88
N CYS A 377 -9.88 8.37 -12.61
CA CYS A 377 -9.61 6.93 -12.74
C CYS A 377 -9.32 6.30 -11.36
N TRP A 378 -8.55 6.96 -10.52
CA TRP A 378 -8.27 6.54 -9.14
C TRP A 378 -9.55 6.43 -8.31
N PHE A 379 -10.38 7.48 -8.33
CA PHE A 379 -11.66 7.50 -7.61
C PHE A 379 -12.58 6.36 -8.06
N ILE A 380 -12.76 6.18 -9.37
CA ILE A 380 -13.57 5.09 -9.92
C ILE A 380 -13.10 3.73 -9.41
N ALA A 381 -11.78 3.50 -9.42
CA ALA A 381 -11.22 2.21 -9.02
C ALA A 381 -11.54 1.87 -7.55
N PHE A 382 -11.31 2.80 -6.62
CA PHE A 382 -11.56 2.56 -5.20
C PHE A 382 -13.03 2.65 -4.83
N ALA A 383 -13.82 3.52 -5.50
CA ALA A 383 -15.28 3.57 -5.32
C ALA A 383 -15.95 2.25 -5.73
N LEU A 384 -15.52 1.63 -6.84
CA LEU A 384 -16.00 0.31 -7.24
C LEU A 384 -15.63 -0.77 -6.22
N PHE A 385 -14.44 -0.72 -5.64
CA PHE A 385 -14.09 -1.64 -4.56
C PHE A 385 -15.01 -1.43 -3.35
N VAL A 386 -15.17 -0.22 -2.87
CA VAL A 386 -16.05 0.09 -1.73
C VAL A 386 -17.48 -0.38 -2.02
N TRP A 387 -18.02 -0.07 -3.19
CA TRP A 387 -19.36 -0.46 -3.60
C TRP A 387 -19.58 -1.98 -3.55
N HIS A 388 -18.67 -2.74 -4.11
CA HIS A 388 -18.81 -4.19 -4.20
C HIS A 388 -18.44 -4.94 -2.92
N TYR A 389 -17.44 -4.45 -2.18
CA TYR A 389 -16.84 -5.19 -1.06
C TYR A 389 -17.34 -4.76 0.32
N LEU A 390 -17.92 -3.58 0.46
CA LEU A 390 -18.53 -3.13 1.71
C LEU A 390 -19.51 -4.19 2.27
N PRO A 391 -20.51 -4.68 1.52
CA PRO A 391 -21.43 -5.72 2.03
C PRO A 391 -20.72 -7.03 2.36
N ILE A 392 -19.64 -7.37 1.65
CA ILE A 392 -18.86 -8.60 1.88
C ILE A 392 -18.08 -8.51 3.20
N LEU A 393 -17.48 -7.35 3.47
CA LEU A 393 -16.66 -7.12 4.65
C LEU A 393 -17.48 -6.97 5.94
N PHE A 394 -18.73 -6.52 5.84
CA PHE A 394 -19.66 -6.42 6.97
C PHE A 394 -20.39 -7.72 7.30
N ARG A 395 -20.46 -8.67 6.37
CA ARG A 395 -21.17 -9.94 6.58
C ARG A 395 -20.24 -11.03 7.08
N PRO A 396 -20.75 -11.99 7.86
CA PRO A 396 -20.01 -13.21 8.22
C PRO A 396 -19.56 -14.02 6.98
N ARG A 397 -18.67 -14.96 7.20
CA ARG A 397 -18.29 -15.95 6.19
C ARG A 397 -19.51 -16.79 5.77
N ILE A 398 -19.58 -17.12 4.48
CA ILE A 398 -20.72 -17.91 3.95
C ILE A 398 -20.69 -19.37 4.36
N ASP A 399 -19.54 -19.88 4.80
CA ASP A 399 -19.36 -21.26 5.28
C ASP A 399 -19.59 -21.43 6.79
N GLY A 400 -20.06 -20.37 7.48
CA GLY A 400 -20.35 -20.36 8.92
C GLY A 400 -19.13 -20.48 9.85
N ARG A 401 -17.91 -20.59 9.30
CA ARG A 401 -16.69 -20.69 10.13
C ARG A 401 -16.31 -19.33 10.76
N PRO A 402 -15.60 -19.37 11.91
CA PRO A 402 -15.00 -18.16 12.48
C PRO A 402 -14.05 -17.46 11.50
N GLY A 403 -14.11 -16.12 11.41
CA GLY A 403 -13.13 -15.39 10.59
C GLY A 403 -13.66 -14.22 9.79
#